data_c1efe8acb36dfeaf096bb167c96cf496
#
_entry.id   c1efe8acb36dfeaf096bb167c96cf496
#
_cell.length_a   1.000
_cell.length_b   1.000
_cell.length_c   1.000
_cell.angle_alpha   90.00
_cell.angle_beta   90.00
_cell.angle_gamma   90.00
#
_symmetry.space_group_name_H-M   'P 1'
#
loop_
_entity.id
_entity.type
_entity.pdbx_description
1 polymer ?
#
loop_
_entity_poly.entity_id
_entity_poly.type
_entity_poly.pdbx_seq_one_letter_code
_entity_poly.pdbx_strand_id
1 'polypeptide(L)'
;MRIESKLKQYSLLLCSFLFVTCFAQEEKVIQLWQDTIPNAIENPDYEEIQTFKDSMLWSTEKVKQPTLTIFSPEKPNGTAVVICPGGGYHHLAINKEGYKIAEWLNTLGITAFVLKYRMPNDSISTNKTIAPLQDAQRAMRYVRQNAKHWNLNKSKIGVLGFSAGGHLASTLSTHYNDAVYNAEYEVSARPDFSILVYPVISMKDGVTHQGSKTNLLGETPSNETVEFYSNETQITSETPKTILIHATDDKSVPVENSLQYYLALKENKVPAELHIYEKGGHGFGLGRGFTSDDWSKACETWLAKNDL
;
A
#
# COMPACT_ATOMS: atom_id res chain seq x y z
N MET A 1 -71.42 -47.91 -26.35
CA MET A 1 -70.02 -48.37 -26.17
C MET A 1 -69.15 -47.14 -26.24
N ARG A 2 -68.76 -46.60 -25.05
CA ARG A 2 -67.97 -45.35 -24.90
C ARG A 2 -66.54 -45.74 -24.72
N ILE A 3 -65.67 -45.20 -25.57
CA ILE A 3 -64.22 -45.30 -25.48
C ILE A 3 -63.69 -44.03 -24.75
N GLU A 4 -63.23 -44.18 -23.51
CA GLU A 4 -62.59 -43.10 -22.78
C GLU A 4 -61.10 -43.04 -23.16
N SER A 5 -60.72 -41.92 -23.74
CA SER A 5 -59.29 -41.61 -24.00
C SER A 5 -58.66 -40.98 -22.76
N LYS A 6 -57.68 -41.65 -22.17
CA LYS A 6 -56.83 -41.10 -21.08
C LYS A 6 -55.76 -40.20 -21.67
N LEU A 7 -55.90 -38.89 -21.47
CA LEU A 7 -54.81 -37.96 -21.70
C LEU A 7 -53.79 -38.06 -20.54
N LYS A 8 -52.58 -38.43 -20.85
CA LYS A 8 -51.43 -38.33 -19.92
C LYS A 8 -50.91 -36.90 -20.00
N GLN A 9 -51.03 -36.15 -18.90
CA GLN A 9 -50.34 -34.88 -18.68
C GLN A 9 -48.84 -35.16 -18.35
N TYR A 10 -47.96 -34.76 -19.25
CA TYR A 10 -46.53 -34.69 -18.94
C TYR A 10 -46.24 -33.28 -18.38
N SER A 11 -45.97 -33.21 -17.08
CA SER A 11 -45.47 -32.01 -16.41
C SER A 11 -44.01 -31.85 -16.73
N LEU A 12 -43.66 -30.87 -17.58
CA LEU A 12 -42.30 -30.51 -17.89
C LEU A 12 -41.75 -29.65 -16.74
N LEU A 13 -40.93 -30.24 -15.87
CA LEU A 13 -40.20 -29.48 -14.85
C LEU A 13 -39.04 -28.77 -15.52
N LEU A 14 -39.20 -27.47 -15.76
CA LEU A 14 -38.14 -26.60 -16.29
C LEU A 14 -37.19 -26.22 -15.14
N CYS A 15 -36.11 -27.00 -14.94
CA CYS A 15 -35.02 -26.61 -14.04
C CYS A 15 -34.20 -25.47 -14.69
N SER A 16 -34.50 -24.22 -14.30
CA SER A 16 -33.66 -23.08 -14.63
C SER A 16 -32.35 -23.16 -13.80
N PHE A 17 -31.30 -23.66 -14.41
CA PHE A 17 -29.94 -23.51 -13.89
C PHE A 17 -29.56 -22.03 -13.98
N LEU A 18 -29.61 -21.31 -12.87
CA LEU A 18 -28.91 -20.02 -12.69
C LEU A 18 -27.40 -20.29 -12.72
N PHE A 19 -26.79 -20.11 -13.90
CA PHE A 19 -25.34 -19.98 -13.98
C PHE A 19 -24.96 -18.67 -13.32
N VAL A 20 -24.53 -18.72 -12.06
CA VAL A 20 -23.76 -17.63 -11.44
C VAL A 20 -22.39 -17.64 -12.12
N THR A 21 -22.26 -16.84 -13.17
CA THR A 21 -20.94 -16.55 -13.73
C THR A 21 -20.19 -15.71 -12.70
N CYS A 22 -19.34 -16.37 -11.91
CA CYS A 22 -18.33 -15.68 -11.13
C CYS A 22 -17.33 -15.08 -12.14
N PHE A 23 -17.54 -13.83 -12.52
CA PHE A 23 -16.51 -13.07 -13.23
C PHE A 23 -15.38 -12.85 -12.22
N ALA A 24 -14.31 -13.62 -12.33
CA ALA A 24 -13.04 -13.24 -11.74
C ALA A 24 -12.72 -11.86 -12.35
N GLN A 25 -12.69 -10.84 -11.53
CA GLN A 25 -12.33 -9.49 -11.96
C GLN A 25 -10.86 -9.56 -12.38
N GLU A 26 -10.60 -9.38 -13.67
CA GLU A 26 -9.24 -9.40 -14.21
C GLU A 26 -8.47 -8.22 -13.59
N GLU A 27 -7.43 -8.51 -12.81
CA GLU A 27 -6.60 -7.50 -12.16
C GLU A 27 -5.97 -6.63 -13.23
N LYS A 28 -6.35 -5.36 -13.30
CA LYS A 28 -5.78 -4.43 -14.26
C LYS A 28 -4.44 -3.92 -13.74
N VAL A 29 -3.36 -4.33 -14.40
CA VAL A 29 -2.01 -3.86 -14.11
C VAL A 29 -1.66 -2.68 -15.04
N ILE A 30 -1.20 -1.58 -14.44
CA ILE A 30 -0.78 -0.37 -15.15
C ILE A 30 0.72 -0.20 -14.99
N GLN A 31 1.44 0.03 -16.10
CA GLN A 31 2.81 0.50 -16.08
C GLN A 31 2.83 1.94 -15.53
N LEU A 32 3.56 2.16 -14.43
CA LEU A 32 3.54 3.45 -13.73
C LEU A 32 4.19 4.57 -14.56
N TRP A 33 5.24 4.25 -15.29
CA TRP A 33 5.93 5.12 -16.23
C TRP A 33 5.69 4.63 -17.64
N GLN A 34 5.14 5.47 -18.49
CA GLN A 34 4.84 5.12 -19.88
C GLN A 34 6.06 5.35 -20.82
N ASP A 35 6.93 6.29 -20.39
CA ASP A 35 8.16 6.66 -21.10
C ASP A 35 9.39 6.25 -20.29
N THR A 36 10.39 7.12 -20.23
CA THR A 36 11.61 6.87 -19.46
C THR A 36 11.35 6.93 -17.96
N ILE A 37 11.79 5.90 -17.24
CA ILE A 37 11.76 5.87 -15.77
C ILE A 37 12.84 6.83 -15.25
N PRO A 38 12.49 7.80 -14.38
CA PRO A 38 13.48 8.75 -13.87
C PRO A 38 14.63 8.05 -13.14
N ASN A 39 15.86 8.52 -13.41
CA ASN A 39 17.09 8.00 -12.82
C ASN A 39 17.38 6.51 -13.08
N ALA A 40 16.65 5.85 -14.00
CA ALA A 40 16.89 4.46 -14.32
C ALA A 40 18.23 4.27 -15.05
N ILE A 41 18.92 3.19 -14.71
CA ILE A 41 20.07 2.64 -15.42
C ILE A 41 19.60 1.34 -16.08
N GLU A 42 19.85 1.19 -17.36
CA GLU A 42 19.62 -0.09 -18.04
C GLU A 42 20.60 -1.14 -17.49
N ASN A 43 20.04 -2.22 -16.98
CA ASN A 43 20.79 -3.37 -16.52
C ASN A 43 20.04 -4.65 -16.91
N PRO A 44 20.45 -5.31 -18.00
CA PRO A 44 19.79 -6.55 -18.44
C PRO A 44 19.97 -7.69 -17.45
N ASP A 45 21.05 -7.72 -16.67
CA ASP A 45 21.33 -8.77 -15.69
C ASP A 45 20.52 -8.60 -14.36
N TYR A 46 19.86 -7.47 -14.20
CA TYR A 46 19.00 -7.22 -13.05
C TYR A 46 17.56 -7.66 -13.38
N GLU A 47 17.30 -8.95 -13.23
CA GLU A 47 16.00 -9.54 -13.54
C GLU A 47 15.12 -9.61 -12.29
N GLU A 48 13.84 -9.24 -12.44
CA GLU A 48 12.80 -9.37 -11.41
C GLU A 48 12.60 -10.85 -11.06
N ILE A 49 12.58 -11.16 -9.77
CA ILE A 49 12.35 -12.50 -9.25
C ILE A 49 10.97 -12.53 -8.61
N GLN A 50 10.11 -13.42 -9.09
CA GLN A 50 8.77 -13.64 -8.56
C GLN A 50 8.69 -14.99 -7.86
N THR A 51 8.22 -15.00 -6.62
CA THR A 51 7.97 -16.22 -5.87
C THR A 51 6.48 -16.48 -5.84
N PHE A 52 6.07 -17.69 -6.21
CA PHE A 52 4.67 -18.11 -6.19
C PHE A 52 4.44 -19.14 -5.08
N LYS A 53 3.26 -19.08 -4.48
CA LYS A 53 2.75 -20.07 -3.53
C LYS A 53 1.31 -20.41 -3.91
N ASP A 54 1.02 -21.70 -4.12
CA ASP A 54 -0.30 -22.17 -4.56
C ASP A 54 -0.82 -21.38 -5.79
N SER A 55 0.04 -21.18 -6.79
CA SER A 55 -0.19 -20.42 -8.03
C SER A 55 -0.46 -18.92 -7.83
N MET A 56 -0.42 -18.38 -6.60
CA MET A 56 -0.55 -16.96 -6.31
C MET A 56 0.84 -16.31 -6.21
N LEU A 57 1.01 -15.12 -6.80
CA LEU A 57 2.21 -14.32 -6.61
C LEU A 57 2.34 -13.96 -5.12
N TRP A 58 3.41 -14.44 -4.48
CA TRP A 58 3.62 -14.29 -3.04
C TRP A 58 4.53 -13.11 -2.71
N SER A 59 5.67 -13.02 -3.37
CA SER A 59 6.63 -11.93 -3.22
C SER A 59 7.33 -11.62 -4.54
N THR A 60 7.86 -10.41 -4.63
CA THR A 60 8.64 -9.94 -5.79
C THR A 60 9.92 -9.28 -5.30
N GLU A 61 11.05 -9.67 -5.87
CA GLU A 61 12.36 -9.08 -5.60
C GLU A 61 12.92 -8.42 -6.86
N LYS A 62 13.94 -7.59 -6.72
CA LYS A 62 14.63 -6.93 -7.83
C LYS A 62 13.68 -6.20 -8.78
N VAL A 63 12.69 -5.52 -8.23
CA VAL A 63 11.77 -4.72 -9.05
C VAL A 63 12.52 -3.56 -9.70
N LYS A 64 12.51 -3.53 -11.04
CA LYS A 64 13.05 -2.42 -11.86
C LYS A 64 11.97 -1.71 -12.68
N GLN A 65 10.82 -2.37 -12.90
CA GLN A 65 9.66 -1.83 -13.62
C GLN A 65 8.49 -1.67 -12.64
N PRO A 66 8.21 -0.44 -12.17
CA PRO A 66 7.14 -0.23 -11.22
C PRO A 66 5.76 -0.26 -11.90
N THR A 67 4.80 -0.87 -11.21
CA THR A 67 3.42 -1.00 -11.68
C THR A 67 2.41 -0.69 -10.58
N LEU A 68 1.17 -0.37 -10.99
CA LEU A 68 0.00 -0.35 -10.14
C LEU A 68 -0.94 -1.49 -10.52
N THR A 69 -1.29 -2.34 -9.56
CA THR A 69 -2.37 -3.32 -9.72
C THR A 69 -3.64 -2.76 -9.09
N ILE A 70 -4.75 -2.72 -9.83
CA ILE A 70 -6.00 -2.10 -9.41
C ILE A 70 -6.95 -3.15 -8.89
N PHE A 71 -7.49 -2.91 -7.71
CA PHE A 71 -8.57 -3.65 -7.08
C PHE A 71 -9.78 -2.72 -6.93
N SER A 72 -10.83 -2.99 -7.68
CA SER A 72 -12.04 -2.17 -7.67
C SER A 72 -13.16 -2.87 -6.89
N PRO A 73 -13.81 -2.21 -5.92
CA PRO A 73 -14.95 -2.78 -5.22
C PRO A 73 -16.19 -2.82 -6.12
N GLU A 74 -17.14 -3.71 -5.83
CA GLU A 74 -18.44 -3.74 -6.54
C GLU A 74 -19.18 -2.39 -6.42
N LYS A 75 -19.10 -1.78 -5.23
CA LYS A 75 -19.79 -0.51 -4.91
C LYS A 75 -18.79 0.49 -4.36
N PRO A 76 -18.11 1.26 -5.24
CA PRO A 76 -17.12 2.22 -4.79
C PRO A 76 -17.77 3.37 -3.99
N ASN A 77 -17.15 3.73 -2.85
CA ASN A 77 -17.58 4.83 -2.00
C ASN A 77 -16.90 6.18 -2.35
N GLY A 78 -16.03 6.17 -3.36
CA GLY A 78 -15.27 7.34 -3.82
C GLY A 78 -13.90 7.50 -3.14
N THR A 79 -13.59 6.70 -2.12
CA THR A 79 -12.27 6.69 -1.47
C THR A 79 -11.30 5.76 -2.22
N ALA A 80 -10.04 6.14 -2.25
CA ALA A 80 -8.97 5.31 -2.80
C ALA A 80 -7.76 5.23 -1.89
N VAL A 81 -7.01 4.12 -1.99
CA VAL A 81 -5.77 3.91 -1.23
C VAL A 81 -4.69 3.36 -2.14
N VAL A 82 -3.52 4.02 -2.17
CA VAL A 82 -2.29 3.48 -2.73
C VAL A 82 -1.60 2.65 -1.65
N ILE A 83 -1.37 1.37 -1.91
CA ILE A 83 -0.78 0.44 -0.94
C ILE A 83 0.69 0.23 -1.26
N CYS A 84 1.56 0.44 -0.27
CA CYS A 84 2.99 0.22 -0.32
C CYS A 84 3.33 -1.03 0.52
N PRO A 85 3.51 -2.22 -0.09
CA PRO A 85 3.90 -3.43 0.64
C PRO A 85 5.28 -3.29 1.30
N GLY A 86 5.50 -3.97 2.43
CA GLY A 86 6.80 -4.07 3.07
C GLY A 86 7.72 -5.10 2.45
N GLY A 87 8.84 -5.35 3.11
CA GLY A 87 9.88 -6.29 2.67
C GLY A 87 11.30 -5.74 2.77
N GLY A 88 11.51 -4.77 3.68
CA GLY A 88 12.84 -4.25 4.02
C GLY A 88 13.56 -3.52 2.88
N TYR A 89 12.86 -3.05 1.85
CA TYR A 89 13.45 -2.54 0.61
C TYR A 89 14.31 -3.57 -0.15
N HIS A 90 14.19 -4.84 0.19
CA HIS A 90 14.83 -5.96 -0.49
C HIS A 90 13.86 -6.68 -1.42
N HIS A 91 12.62 -6.88 -0.96
CA HIS A 91 11.54 -7.49 -1.70
C HIS A 91 10.21 -6.79 -1.39
N LEU A 92 9.14 -7.19 -2.06
CA LEU A 92 7.77 -6.81 -1.74
C LEU A 92 6.99 -8.04 -1.26
N ALA A 93 6.41 -7.97 -0.07
CA ALA A 93 5.44 -8.94 0.44
C ALA A 93 4.08 -8.74 -0.25
N ILE A 94 4.09 -8.76 -1.60
CA ILE A 94 3.04 -8.25 -2.49
C ILE A 94 1.68 -8.89 -2.25
N ASN A 95 1.65 -10.19 -1.92
CA ASN A 95 0.40 -10.88 -1.61
C ASN A 95 -0.16 -10.42 -0.26
N LYS A 96 0.63 -10.63 0.82
CA LYS A 96 0.15 -10.45 2.19
C LYS A 96 -0.13 -8.99 2.57
N GLU A 97 0.74 -8.08 2.11
CA GLU A 97 0.72 -6.65 2.46
C GLU A 97 0.28 -5.76 1.27
N GLY A 98 -0.11 -6.40 0.17
CA GLY A 98 -0.66 -5.76 -1.02
C GLY A 98 -2.03 -6.30 -1.37
N TYR A 99 -2.11 -7.45 -2.06
CA TYR A 99 -3.34 -7.97 -2.64
C TYR A 99 -4.43 -8.28 -1.60
N LYS A 100 -4.08 -8.99 -0.52
CA LYS A 100 -5.04 -9.29 0.56
C LYS A 100 -5.56 -8.03 1.25
N ILE A 101 -4.73 -7.00 1.36
CA ILE A 101 -5.14 -5.71 1.91
C ILE A 101 -6.09 -4.99 0.94
N ALA A 102 -5.80 -5.05 -0.35
CA ALA A 102 -6.66 -4.49 -1.39
C ALA A 102 -8.04 -5.17 -1.40
N GLU A 103 -8.08 -6.51 -1.31
CA GLU A 103 -9.32 -7.27 -1.17
C GLU A 103 -10.13 -6.84 0.06
N TRP A 104 -9.48 -6.68 1.22
CA TRP A 104 -10.13 -6.19 2.44
C TRP A 104 -10.68 -4.76 2.24
N LEU A 105 -9.91 -3.83 1.69
CA LEU A 105 -10.37 -2.46 1.41
C LEU A 105 -11.57 -2.45 0.44
N ASN A 106 -11.60 -3.36 -0.53
CA ASN A 106 -12.74 -3.49 -1.44
C ASN A 106 -14.03 -3.89 -0.70
N THR A 107 -13.96 -4.66 0.39
CA THR A 107 -15.15 -4.97 1.22
C THR A 107 -15.74 -3.73 1.86
N LEU A 108 -14.94 -2.66 2.02
CA LEU A 108 -15.35 -1.36 2.56
C LEU A 108 -15.79 -0.36 1.47
N GLY A 109 -15.81 -0.78 0.20
CA GLY A 109 -16.10 0.11 -0.92
C GLY A 109 -14.95 1.01 -1.36
N ILE A 110 -13.75 0.78 -0.85
CA ILE A 110 -12.53 1.56 -1.14
C ILE A 110 -11.81 0.94 -2.33
N THR A 111 -11.50 1.75 -3.35
CA THR A 111 -10.67 1.30 -4.48
C THR A 111 -9.20 1.26 -4.06
N ALA A 112 -8.54 0.14 -4.28
CA ALA A 112 -7.15 -0.04 -3.88
C ALA A 112 -6.20 -0.14 -5.09
N PHE A 113 -5.01 0.45 -4.94
CA PHE A 113 -3.95 0.47 -5.93
C PHE A 113 -2.68 -0.08 -5.30
N VAL A 114 -2.33 -1.32 -5.59
CA VAL A 114 -1.13 -1.94 -5.04
C VAL A 114 0.08 -1.50 -5.85
N LEU A 115 0.98 -0.77 -5.22
CA LEU A 115 2.20 -0.26 -5.83
C LEU A 115 3.33 -1.29 -5.73
N LYS A 116 3.73 -1.84 -6.87
CA LYS A 116 4.99 -2.56 -7.03
C LYS A 116 6.07 -1.51 -7.32
N TYR A 117 6.69 -0.95 -6.29
CA TYR A 117 7.71 0.10 -6.42
C TYR A 117 9.10 -0.49 -6.66
N ARG A 118 9.99 0.28 -7.30
CA ARG A 118 11.38 -0.11 -7.57
C ARG A 118 12.15 -0.38 -6.28
N MET A 119 12.95 -1.44 -6.31
CA MET A 119 13.91 -1.67 -5.24
C MET A 119 15.06 -0.66 -5.33
N PRO A 120 15.50 -0.08 -4.19
CA PRO A 120 16.63 0.84 -4.19
C PRO A 120 17.94 0.06 -4.44
N ASN A 121 18.46 0.18 -5.67
CA ASN A 121 19.68 -0.51 -6.07
C ASN A 121 20.50 0.36 -7.02
N ASP A 122 21.81 0.49 -6.74
CA ASP A 122 22.74 1.32 -7.49
C ASP A 122 23.01 0.80 -8.91
N SER A 123 22.71 -0.48 -9.18
CA SER A 123 22.86 -1.06 -10.52
C SER A 123 21.73 -0.71 -11.48
N ILE A 124 20.61 -0.18 -11.00
CA ILE A 124 19.42 0.19 -11.79
C ILE A 124 18.98 1.64 -11.59
N SER A 125 19.65 2.40 -10.73
CA SER A 125 19.31 3.80 -10.48
C SER A 125 20.55 4.63 -10.21
N THR A 126 20.63 5.80 -10.83
CA THR A 126 21.69 6.79 -10.56
C THR A 126 21.58 7.40 -9.16
N ASN A 127 20.41 7.32 -8.54
CA ASN A 127 20.16 7.66 -7.15
C ASN A 127 19.10 6.70 -6.60
N LYS A 128 19.54 5.65 -5.93
CA LYS A 128 18.64 4.60 -5.42
C LYS A 128 17.72 5.08 -4.31
N THR A 129 18.16 6.07 -3.51
CA THR A 129 17.43 6.48 -2.31
C THR A 129 16.11 7.15 -2.64
N ILE A 130 16.02 7.88 -3.76
CA ILE A 130 14.81 8.57 -4.19
C ILE A 130 13.91 7.70 -5.09
N ALA A 131 14.40 6.59 -5.64
CA ALA A 131 13.65 5.80 -6.61
C ALA A 131 12.28 5.30 -6.10
N PRO A 132 12.15 4.75 -4.86
CA PRO A 132 10.85 4.40 -4.31
C PRO A 132 9.91 5.61 -4.14
N LEU A 133 10.44 6.77 -3.70
CA LEU A 133 9.64 7.99 -3.54
C LEU A 133 9.14 8.54 -4.88
N GLN A 134 9.96 8.48 -5.93
CA GLN A 134 9.54 8.84 -7.29
C GLN A 134 8.31 8.02 -7.71
N ASP A 135 8.36 6.71 -7.49
CA ASP A 135 7.26 5.81 -7.84
C ASP A 135 6.02 6.08 -6.99
N ALA A 136 6.17 6.33 -5.69
CA ALA A 136 5.05 6.64 -4.79
C ALA A 136 4.39 7.99 -5.13
N GLN A 137 5.18 9.03 -5.40
CA GLN A 137 4.65 10.32 -5.86
C GLN A 137 3.93 10.18 -7.22
N ARG A 138 4.53 9.44 -8.17
CA ARG A 138 3.92 9.17 -9.48
C ARG A 138 2.61 8.42 -9.33
N ALA A 139 2.55 7.39 -8.50
CA ALA A 139 1.35 6.61 -8.24
C ALA A 139 0.22 7.49 -7.70
N MET A 140 0.51 8.31 -6.70
CA MET A 140 -0.47 9.22 -6.11
C MET A 140 -1.01 10.23 -7.14
N ARG A 141 -0.12 10.85 -7.92
CA ARG A 141 -0.52 11.77 -9.00
C ARG A 141 -1.35 11.06 -10.07
N TYR A 142 -0.93 9.87 -10.49
CA TYR A 142 -1.64 9.10 -11.50
C TYR A 142 -3.07 8.76 -11.05
N VAL A 143 -3.24 8.28 -9.83
CA VAL A 143 -4.57 7.97 -9.27
C VAL A 143 -5.43 9.24 -9.18
N ARG A 144 -4.89 10.34 -8.67
CA ARG A 144 -5.62 11.61 -8.51
C ARG A 144 -6.01 12.22 -9.86
N GLN A 145 -5.14 12.17 -10.84
CA GLN A 145 -5.41 12.69 -12.19
C GLN A 145 -6.51 11.91 -12.88
N ASN A 146 -6.50 10.59 -12.73
CA ASN A 146 -7.47 9.68 -13.36
C ASN A 146 -8.67 9.36 -12.45
N ALA A 147 -8.87 10.08 -11.36
CA ALA A 147 -9.90 9.80 -10.35
C ALA A 147 -11.31 9.64 -10.94
N LYS A 148 -11.65 10.43 -11.96
CA LYS A 148 -12.94 10.34 -12.66
C LYS A 148 -13.16 8.97 -13.31
N HIS A 149 -12.09 8.34 -13.82
CA HIS A 149 -12.18 7.03 -14.48
C HIS A 149 -12.66 5.92 -13.53
N TRP A 150 -12.35 6.05 -12.24
CA TRP A 150 -12.72 5.09 -11.20
C TRP A 150 -13.80 5.62 -10.23
N ASN A 151 -14.50 6.70 -10.59
CA ASN A 151 -15.49 7.36 -9.74
C ASN A 151 -14.95 7.75 -8.35
N LEU A 152 -13.70 8.21 -8.28
CA LEU A 152 -13.05 8.62 -7.03
C LEU A 152 -13.25 10.10 -6.73
N ASN A 153 -13.29 10.42 -5.44
CA ASN A 153 -13.14 11.78 -4.95
C ASN A 153 -11.63 12.14 -4.84
N LYS A 154 -11.19 13.15 -5.57
CA LYS A 154 -9.79 13.61 -5.59
C LYS A 154 -9.23 14.02 -4.22
N SER A 155 -10.13 14.30 -3.25
CA SER A 155 -9.78 14.69 -1.88
C SER A 155 -9.93 13.55 -0.86
N LYS A 156 -10.07 12.28 -1.34
CA LYS A 156 -10.17 11.07 -0.52
C LYS A 156 -9.22 9.99 -1.03
N ILE A 157 -7.98 10.36 -1.37
CA ILE A 157 -6.96 9.43 -1.86
C ILE A 157 -5.84 9.34 -0.83
N GLY A 158 -5.78 8.23 -0.13
CA GLY A 158 -4.80 7.96 0.92
C GLY A 158 -3.65 7.07 0.48
N VAL A 159 -2.70 6.91 1.39
CA VAL A 159 -1.61 5.93 1.28
C VAL A 159 -1.68 4.96 2.46
N LEU A 160 -1.41 3.68 2.20
CA LEU A 160 -1.26 2.66 3.23
C LEU A 160 0.09 1.98 3.06
N GLY A 161 0.86 1.82 4.15
CA GLY A 161 2.17 1.18 4.08
C GLY A 161 2.47 0.27 5.26
N PHE A 162 3.18 -0.81 4.97
CA PHE A 162 3.60 -1.82 5.94
C PHE A 162 5.11 -1.84 6.07
N SER A 163 5.66 -1.90 7.29
CA SER A 163 7.11 -2.09 7.51
C SER A 163 7.95 -1.08 6.70
N ALA A 164 8.85 -1.51 5.82
CA ALA A 164 9.58 -0.64 4.89
C ALA A 164 8.65 0.10 3.91
N GLY A 165 7.51 -0.50 3.51
CA GLY A 165 6.47 0.20 2.76
C GLY A 165 5.76 1.27 3.60
N GLY A 166 5.72 1.10 4.93
CA GLY A 166 5.31 2.12 5.89
C GLY A 166 6.28 3.29 5.93
N HIS A 167 7.59 3.01 5.81
CA HIS A 167 8.59 4.05 5.61
C HIS A 167 8.34 4.82 4.30
N LEU A 168 8.13 4.11 3.19
CA LEU A 168 7.83 4.76 1.92
C LEU A 168 6.54 5.61 1.99
N ALA A 169 5.49 5.10 2.65
CA ALA A 169 4.22 5.83 2.81
C ALA A 169 4.39 7.07 3.69
N SER A 170 5.17 7.00 4.78
CA SER A 170 5.48 8.16 5.63
C SER A 170 6.42 9.14 4.93
N THR A 171 7.40 8.66 4.13
CA THR A 171 8.24 9.52 3.29
C THR A 171 7.39 10.26 2.26
N LEU A 172 6.46 9.58 1.58
CA LEU A 172 5.52 10.24 0.68
C LEU A 172 4.68 11.30 1.44
N SER A 173 4.27 11.03 2.67
CA SER A 173 3.44 11.92 3.48
C SER A 173 4.18 13.19 3.95
N THR A 174 5.49 13.14 4.07
CA THR A 174 6.33 14.27 4.52
C THR A 174 7.07 14.96 3.37
N HIS A 175 7.40 14.24 2.30
CA HIS A 175 8.15 14.69 1.14
C HIS A 175 7.33 14.70 -0.17
N TYR A 176 6.00 14.77 -0.08
CA TYR A 176 5.11 14.76 -1.25
C TYR A 176 5.37 15.91 -2.23
N ASN A 177 5.95 17.02 -1.74
CA ASN A 177 6.18 18.23 -2.52
C ASN A 177 7.62 18.35 -3.05
N ASP A 178 8.50 17.40 -2.68
CA ASP A 178 9.87 17.41 -3.15
C ASP A 178 9.92 17.09 -4.65
N ALA A 179 10.71 17.86 -5.39
CA ALA A 179 10.87 17.69 -6.83
C ALA A 179 11.85 16.55 -7.16
N VAL A 180 11.46 15.30 -6.85
CA VAL A 180 12.32 14.12 -7.10
C VAL A 180 12.32 13.67 -8.57
N TYR A 181 11.42 14.19 -9.38
CA TYR A 181 11.40 14.07 -10.85
C TYR A 181 10.64 15.23 -11.47
N ASN A 182 10.79 15.41 -12.79
CA ASN A 182 9.98 16.42 -13.51
C ASN A 182 8.54 15.94 -13.60
N ALA A 183 7.66 16.49 -12.76
CA ALA A 183 6.24 16.16 -12.75
C ALA A 183 5.51 16.94 -13.85
N GLU A 184 5.08 16.24 -14.89
CA GLU A 184 4.29 16.83 -16.00
C GLU A 184 2.85 17.20 -15.59
N TYR A 185 2.43 16.84 -14.35
CA TYR A 185 1.07 17.00 -13.88
C TYR A 185 1.00 18.05 -12.78
N GLU A 186 0.03 18.97 -12.92
CA GLU A 186 -0.28 20.01 -11.93
C GLU A 186 -1.03 19.49 -10.69
N VAL A 187 -1.17 18.14 -10.53
CA VAL A 187 -1.85 17.54 -9.38
C VAL A 187 -0.89 17.19 -8.26
N SER A 188 -1.32 17.42 -7.02
CA SER A 188 -0.51 17.12 -5.83
C SER A 188 -0.27 15.61 -5.65
N ALA A 189 0.94 15.23 -5.21
CA ALA A 189 1.26 13.90 -4.71
C ALA A 189 0.91 13.72 -3.23
N ARG A 190 0.43 14.76 -2.53
CA ARG A 190 0.08 14.69 -1.11
C ARG A 190 -1.05 13.70 -0.89
N PRO A 191 -0.89 12.67 -0.03
CA PRO A 191 -2.01 11.85 0.40
C PRO A 191 -3.02 12.68 1.20
N ASP A 192 -4.31 12.36 1.11
CA ASP A 192 -5.33 13.01 1.93
C ASP A 192 -5.39 12.42 3.34
N PHE A 193 -4.92 11.19 3.49
CA PHE A 193 -4.74 10.48 4.76
C PHE A 193 -3.68 9.37 4.64
N SER A 194 -3.17 8.89 5.79
CA SER A 194 -2.16 7.84 5.83
C SER A 194 -2.55 6.75 6.83
N ILE A 195 -2.31 5.48 6.46
CA ILE A 195 -2.48 4.29 7.30
C ILE A 195 -1.12 3.61 7.39
N LEU A 196 -0.52 3.58 8.56
CA LEU A 196 0.83 3.07 8.76
C LEU A 196 0.81 1.87 9.72
N VAL A 197 1.17 0.69 9.22
CA VAL A 197 1.08 -0.57 9.96
C VAL A 197 2.48 -1.12 10.23
N TYR A 198 2.85 -1.22 11.49
CA TYR A 198 4.21 -1.53 11.98
C TYR A 198 5.31 -0.86 11.14
N PRO A 199 5.18 0.46 10.90
CA PRO A 199 6.03 1.14 9.95
C PRO A 199 7.46 1.28 10.45
N VAL A 200 8.44 1.14 9.56
CA VAL A 200 9.72 1.80 9.74
C VAL A 200 9.47 3.30 9.55
N ILE A 201 9.99 4.13 10.41
CA ILE A 201 9.85 5.60 10.38
C ILE A 201 11.21 6.28 10.45
N SER A 202 11.97 5.96 11.49
CA SER A 202 13.28 6.54 11.72
C SER A 202 14.39 5.74 11.03
N MET A 203 15.38 6.45 10.51
CA MET A 203 16.63 5.86 10.02
C MET A 203 17.77 6.02 11.05
N LYS A 204 17.46 6.53 12.26
CA LYS A 204 18.43 6.73 13.35
C LYS A 204 18.75 5.40 14.03
N ASP A 205 20.02 5.18 14.37
CA ASP A 205 20.46 3.97 15.05
C ASP A 205 19.73 3.78 16.39
N GLY A 206 19.47 2.53 16.75
CA GLY A 206 18.76 2.15 17.96
C GLY A 206 17.22 2.14 17.81
N VAL A 207 16.66 2.78 16.78
CA VAL A 207 15.22 2.79 16.50
C VAL A 207 14.90 2.20 15.14
N THR A 208 15.79 2.37 14.16
CA THR A 208 15.59 1.92 12.77
C THR A 208 15.52 0.41 12.65
N HIS A 209 14.85 -0.07 11.58
CA HIS A 209 15.09 -1.41 11.06
C HIS A 209 16.36 -1.39 10.19
N GLN A 210 17.45 -1.97 10.69
CA GLN A 210 18.76 -1.86 10.06
C GLN A 210 18.80 -2.32 8.61
N GLY A 211 18.09 -3.43 8.28
CA GLY A 211 18.00 -3.91 6.90
C GLY A 211 17.37 -2.90 5.95
N SER A 212 16.30 -2.20 6.38
CA SER A 212 15.67 -1.16 5.56
C SER A 212 16.60 0.05 5.38
N LYS A 213 17.30 0.46 6.43
CA LYS A 213 18.29 1.56 6.38
C LYS A 213 19.40 1.25 5.38
N THR A 214 20.03 0.09 5.51
CA THR A 214 21.12 -0.34 4.62
C THR A 214 20.68 -0.46 3.17
N ASN A 215 19.51 -1.09 2.91
CA ASN A 215 19.03 -1.25 1.55
C ASN A 215 18.71 0.09 0.88
N LEU A 216 18.03 0.99 1.59
CA LEU A 216 17.66 2.30 1.05
C LEU A 216 18.85 3.26 0.97
N LEU A 217 19.59 3.41 2.06
CA LEU A 217 20.59 4.47 2.21
C LEU A 217 22.04 4.02 1.98
N GLY A 218 22.29 2.71 1.99
CA GLY A 218 23.65 2.14 1.96
C GLY A 218 24.22 1.88 3.36
N GLU A 219 25.44 1.34 3.40
CA GLU A 219 26.09 0.92 4.65
C GLU A 219 26.52 2.11 5.53
N THR A 220 26.94 3.21 4.92
CA THR A 220 27.48 4.37 5.62
C THR A 220 26.84 5.68 5.13
N PRO A 221 25.52 5.86 5.35
CA PRO A 221 24.86 7.10 4.95
C PRO A 221 25.36 8.30 5.77
N SER A 222 25.36 9.50 5.18
CA SER A 222 25.66 10.73 5.92
C SER A 222 24.56 11.02 6.96
N ASN A 223 24.90 11.80 7.98
CA ASN A 223 23.93 12.21 9.00
C ASN A 223 22.75 12.99 8.38
N GLU A 224 23.02 13.81 7.37
CA GLU A 224 21.99 14.57 6.64
C GLU A 224 21.02 13.62 5.94
N THR A 225 21.53 12.55 5.31
CA THR A 225 20.70 11.54 4.66
C THR A 225 19.85 10.77 5.69
N VAL A 226 20.45 10.39 6.82
CA VAL A 226 19.72 9.74 7.92
C VAL A 226 18.63 10.64 8.46
N GLU A 227 18.91 11.93 8.68
CA GLU A 227 17.92 12.90 9.18
C GLU A 227 16.80 13.14 8.16
N PHE A 228 17.14 13.30 6.87
CA PHE A 228 16.16 13.49 5.79
C PHE A 228 15.16 12.32 5.68
N TYR A 229 15.64 11.08 5.83
CA TYR A 229 14.78 9.89 5.76
C TYR A 229 14.25 9.44 7.14
N SER A 230 14.49 10.18 8.21
CA SER A 230 13.87 9.99 9.52
C SER A 230 12.57 10.80 9.58
N ASN A 231 11.47 10.16 9.13
CA ASN A 231 10.22 10.87 8.82
C ASN A 231 9.56 11.53 10.05
N GLU A 232 9.88 11.09 11.27
CA GLU A 232 9.42 11.74 12.50
C GLU A 232 9.96 13.17 12.65
N THR A 233 11.07 13.50 11.99
CA THR A 233 11.66 14.85 12.01
C THR A 233 11.24 15.74 10.85
N GLN A 234 10.47 15.16 9.90
CA GLN A 234 10.05 15.83 8.67
C GLN A 234 8.57 16.26 8.71
N ILE A 235 7.90 16.07 9.84
CA ILE A 235 6.47 16.38 9.98
C ILE A 235 6.26 17.89 10.05
N THR A 236 5.26 18.34 9.31
CA THR A 236 4.76 19.72 9.31
C THR A 236 3.24 19.72 9.54
N SER A 237 2.63 20.89 9.72
CA SER A 237 1.17 21.03 9.79
C SER A 237 0.44 20.57 8.52
N GLU A 238 1.15 20.44 7.40
CA GLU A 238 0.62 19.96 6.12
C GLU A 238 0.70 18.44 5.96
N THR A 239 1.36 17.73 6.88
CA THR A 239 1.39 16.27 6.87
C THR A 239 -0.04 15.70 6.98
N PRO A 240 -0.41 14.65 6.23
CA PRO A 240 -1.77 14.10 6.25
C PRO A 240 -2.19 13.59 7.63
N LYS A 241 -3.51 13.64 7.93
CA LYS A 241 -4.06 12.89 9.06
C LYS A 241 -3.67 11.43 8.98
N THR A 242 -3.31 10.82 10.11
CA THR A 242 -2.67 9.49 10.11
C THR A 242 -3.24 8.59 11.19
N ILE A 243 -3.47 7.31 10.84
CA ILE A 243 -3.63 6.23 11.83
C ILE A 243 -2.38 5.34 11.80
N LEU A 244 -1.87 5.02 13.01
CA LEU A 244 -0.72 4.13 13.19
C LEU A 244 -1.14 2.88 13.96
N ILE A 245 -0.60 1.75 13.54
CA ILE A 245 -0.85 0.43 14.14
C ILE A 245 0.49 -0.25 14.41
N HIS A 246 0.73 -0.74 15.62
CA HIS A 246 1.96 -1.46 15.97
C HIS A 246 1.71 -2.52 17.04
N ALA A 247 2.66 -3.43 17.25
CA ALA A 247 2.69 -4.36 18.35
C ALA A 247 3.90 -4.11 19.25
N THR A 248 3.71 -4.17 20.57
CA THR A 248 4.79 -3.95 21.56
C THR A 248 5.89 -5.01 21.46
N ASP A 249 5.54 -6.23 21.06
CA ASP A 249 6.45 -7.36 20.96
C ASP A 249 7.11 -7.49 19.55
N ASP A 250 7.04 -6.45 18.73
CA ASP A 250 7.75 -6.39 17.44
C ASP A 250 9.26 -6.31 17.66
N LYS A 251 9.97 -7.38 17.24
CA LYS A 251 11.42 -7.50 17.40
C LYS A 251 12.21 -7.05 16.17
N SER A 252 11.53 -6.74 15.08
CA SER A 252 12.15 -6.32 13.81
C SER A 252 12.14 -4.80 13.66
N VAL A 253 10.99 -4.19 13.95
CA VAL A 253 10.80 -2.74 13.93
C VAL A 253 10.33 -2.30 15.31
N PRO A 254 11.18 -1.64 16.10
CA PRO A 254 10.80 -1.16 17.43
C PRO A 254 9.55 -0.27 17.40
N VAL A 255 8.63 -0.49 18.35
CA VAL A 255 7.36 0.27 18.45
C VAL A 255 7.58 1.77 18.60
N GLU A 256 8.77 2.18 19.00
CA GLU A 256 9.24 3.56 19.11
C GLU A 256 9.15 4.31 17.77
N ASN A 257 9.24 3.62 16.62
CA ASN A 257 9.00 4.22 15.31
C ASN A 257 7.60 4.86 15.26
N SER A 258 6.56 4.12 15.61
CA SER A 258 5.19 4.64 15.62
C SER A 258 4.97 5.68 16.72
N LEU A 259 5.57 5.50 17.89
CA LEU A 259 5.46 6.45 19.01
C LEU A 259 6.06 7.81 18.64
N GLN A 260 7.28 7.84 18.09
CA GLN A 260 7.95 9.09 17.70
C GLN A 260 7.18 9.83 16.60
N TYR A 261 6.70 9.12 15.59
CA TYR A 261 5.91 9.72 14.52
C TYR A 261 4.59 10.29 15.04
N TYR A 262 3.87 9.56 15.90
CA TYR A 262 2.64 10.04 16.53
C TYR A 262 2.87 11.29 17.37
N LEU A 263 3.94 11.33 18.19
CA LEU A 263 4.27 12.49 19.01
C LEU A 263 4.58 13.72 18.16
N ALA A 264 5.31 13.53 17.06
CA ALA A 264 5.63 14.61 16.12
C ALA A 264 4.38 15.11 15.38
N LEU A 265 3.45 14.22 14.97
CA LEU A 265 2.15 14.63 14.41
C LEU A 265 1.36 15.48 15.41
N LYS A 266 1.29 15.03 16.68
CA LYS A 266 0.60 15.76 17.73
C LYS A 266 1.21 17.14 17.99
N GLU A 267 2.53 17.25 18.03
CA GLU A 267 3.25 18.52 18.20
C GLU A 267 2.91 19.51 17.07
N ASN A 268 2.84 19.01 15.84
CA ASN A 268 2.49 19.79 14.66
C ASN A 268 0.96 19.97 14.45
N LYS A 269 0.13 19.54 15.44
CA LYS A 269 -1.34 19.66 15.41
C LYS A 269 -2.01 18.91 14.25
N VAL A 270 -1.36 17.89 13.73
CA VAL A 270 -1.92 16.99 12.73
C VAL A 270 -2.81 15.95 13.41
N PRO A 271 -4.06 15.73 12.96
CA PRO A 271 -4.92 14.70 13.52
C PRO A 271 -4.29 13.31 13.38
N ALA A 272 -4.15 12.59 14.47
CA ALA A 272 -3.54 11.27 14.48
C ALA A 272 -4.21 10.34 15.51
N GLU A 273 -4.27 9.05 15.15
CA GLU A 273 -4.70 7.97 16.03
C GLU A 273 -3.61 6.90 16.09
N LEU A 274 -3.33 6.33 17.26
CA LEU A 274 -2.30 5.31 17.47
C LEU A 274 -2.87 4.13 18.23
N HIS A 275 -2.76 2.92 17.64
CA HIS A 275 -3.11 1.66 18.28
C HIS A 275 -1.85 0.82 18.50
N ILE A 276 -1.57 0.51 19.78
CA ILE A 276 -0.47 -0.38 20.15
C ILE A 276 -1.07 -1.61 20.83
N TYR A 277 -0.81 -2.76 20.23
CA TYR A 277 -1.25 -4.06 20.75
C TYR A 277 -0.12 -4.73 21.52
N GLU A 278 -0.47 -5.50 22.57
CA GLU A 278 0.53 -6.22 23.37
C GLU A 278 1.27 -7.25 22.52
N LYS A 279 0.52 -8.00 21.70
CA LYS A 279 1.02 -9.12 20.89
C LYS A 279 0.68 -8.96 19.42
N GLY A 280 1.61 -9.34 18.55
CA GLY A 280 1.47 -9.29 17.12
C GLY A 280 2.78 -9.64 16.41
N GLY A 281 3.90 -9.29 17.03
CA GLY A 281 5.22 -9.37 16.42
C GLY A 281 5.30 -8.47 15.18
N HIS A 282 6.17 -8.83 14.23
CA HIS A 282 6.32 -8.10 12.98
C HIS A 282 5.61 -8.80 11.81
N GLY A 283 5.07 -8.02 10.89
CA GLY A 283 4.54 -8.55 9.63
C GLY A 283 3.27 -9.38 9.80
N PHE A 284 2.35 -8.99 10.67
CA PHE A 284 1.11 -9.75 10.88
C PHE A 284 0.10 -9.61 9.73
N GLY A 285 0.20 -8.61 8.83
CA GLY A 285 -0.76 -8.41 7.75
C GLY A 285 -2.17 -8.19 8.30
N LEU A 286 -3.18 -8.92 7.81
CA LEU A 286 -4.55 -8.87 8.33
C LEU A 286 -4.76 -9.69 9.63
N GLY A 287 -3.76 -10.46 10.07
CA GLY A 287 -3.83 -11.18 11.33
C GLY A 287 -3.05 -12.50 11.34
N ARG A 288 -2.77 -13.01 12.57
CA ARG A 288 -2.09 -14.27 12.85
C ARG A 288 -2.60 -14.98 14.11
N GLY A 289 -3.78 -14.62 14.61
CA GLY A 289 -4.34 -15.15 15.84
C GLY A 289 -3.85 -14.42 17.12
N PHE A 290 -3.45 -13.15 17.01
CA PHE A 290 -3.03 -12.30 18.12
C PHE A 290 -3.94 -11.10 18.33
N THR A 291 -3.72 -10.33 19.42
CA THR A 291 -4.52 -9.14 19.73
C THR A 291 -4.42 -8.05 18.64
N SER A 292 -3.30 -8.04 17.90
CA SER A 292 -3.12 -7.14 16.76
C SER A 292 -4.10 -7.39 15.60
N ASP A 293 -4.79 -8.53 15.57
CA ASP A 293 -5.74 -8.84 14.47
C ASP A 293 -6.96 -7.93 14.46
N ASP A 294 -7.25 -7.27 15.59
CA ASP A 294 -8.33 -6.28 15.69
C ASP A 294 -8.01 -4.94 15.00
N TRP A 295 -6.79 -4.75 14.47
CA TRP A 295 -6.37 -3.49 13.87
C TRP A 295 -7.23 -3.11 12.65
N SER A 296 -7.62 -4.08 11.83
CA SER A 296 -8.46 -3.82 10.67
C SER A 296 -9.79 -3.20 11.07
N LYS A 297 -10.40 -3.69 12.17
CA LYS A 297 -11.63 -3.13 12.73
C LYS A 297 -11.46 -1.73 13.29
N ALA A 298 -10.34 -1.47 13.97
CA ALA A 298 -10.00 -0.13 14.43
C ALA A 298 -9.83 0.83 13.25
N CYS A 299 -9.13 0.38 12.19
CA CYS A 299 -8.94 1.14 10.96
C CYS A 299 -10.27 1.42 10.23
N GLU A 300 -11.17 0.43 10.09
CA GLU A 300 -12.53 0.63 9.55
C GLU A 300 -13.27 1.72 10.32
N THR A 301 -13.22 1.68 11.65
CA THR A 301 -13.86 2.67 12.51
C THR A 301 -13.28 4.07 12.29
N TRP A 302 -11.97 4.17 12.18
CA TRP A 302 -11.28 5.42 11.90
C TRP A 302 -11.61 5.99 10.51
N LEU A 303 -11.62 5.13 9.48
CA LEU A 303 -12.02 5.51 8.12
C LEU A 303 -13.45 6.06 8.11
N ALA A 304 -14.39 5.34 8.70
CA ALA A 304 -15.80 5.76 8.77
C ALA A 304 -16.00 7.09 9.51
N LYS A 305 -15.30 7.31 10.63
CA LYS A 305 -15.35 8.57 11.39
C LYS A 305 -14.74 9.76 10.65
N ASN A 306 -13.89 9.51 9.67
CA ASN A 306 -13.25 10.51 8.82
C ASN A 306 -13.93 10.69 7.47
N ASP A 307 -15.08 10.04 7.25
CA ASP A 307 -15.84 10.05 5.99
C ASP A 307 -14.99 9.56 4.79
N LEU A 308 -14.26 8.46 5.01
CA LEU A 308 -13.34 7.86 4.04
C LEU A 308 -13.82 6.48 3.57
#